data_9a650659e65dbd7bfb3a778ef9c9e0bd
#
_entry.id   9a650659e65dbd7bfb3a778ef9c9e0bd
#
_cell.length_a   1.000
_cell.length_b   1.000
_cell.length_c   1.000
_cell.angle_alpha   90.00
_cell.angle_beta   90.00
_cell.angle_gamma   90.00
#
_symmetry.space_group_name_H-M   'P 1'
#
loop_
_entity.id
_entity.type
_entity.pdbx_description
1 polymer ?
#
loop_
_entity_poly.entity_id
_entity_poly.type
_entity_poly.pdbx_seq_one_letter_code
_entity_poly.pdbx_strand_id
1 'polypeptide(L)'
;VYIDPRLIPLCKRSMPDIKFLPDENALKKEIFDYHSPMGSLPRLFRNSEKDFDRVIRGYLKADPKRVELIRDELGLKGKKVVGISWKSFNSLNPQKKSLALIDFKKIFESLNITLVNLQYGDVDKEIREFKKETGIEVLQCGSVDNRDDLDGLAALIEVCDLVVSTSNVTIHLAGALGKETWVLLPYAANFWWLLDRTDSIWYPSLKLYRQKKFGDWKSITLDLRQDLVKNFN
;
A
#
# COMPACT_ATOMS: atom_id res chain seq x y z
N VAL A 1 19.58 -0.97 12.99
CA VAL A 1 18.19 -0.55 13.21
C VAL A 1 17.38 -1.76 13.67
N TYR A 2 16.61 -1.62 14.76
CA TYR A 2 15.64 -2.63 15.20
C TYR A 2 14.32 -2.42 14.48
N ILE A 3 13.84 -3.45 13.79
CA ILE A 3 12.59 -3.42 13.01
C ILE A 3 11.83 -4.75 13.10
N ASP A 4 10.57 -4.74 12.66
CA ASP A 4 9.77 -5.95 12.49
C ASP A 4 10.52 -6.98 11.61
N PRO A 5 10.70 -8.23 12.07
CA PRO A 5 11.43 -9.27 11.34
C PRO A 5 10.95 -9.49 9.90
N ARG A 6 9.65 -9.31 9.63
CA ARG A 6 9.05 -9.47 8.30
C ARG A 6 9.59 -8.45 7.28
N LEU A 7 10.08 -7.29 7.74
CA LEU A 7 10.66 -6.24 6.89
C LEU A 7 12.15 -6.45 6.62
N ILE A 8 12.84 -7.30 7.37
CA ILE A 8 14.30 -7.43 7.30
C ILE A 8 14.80 -7.83 5.90
N PRO A 9 14.21 -8.84 5.20
CA PRO A 9 14.66 -9.20 3.85
C PRO A 9 14.59 -8.03 2.87
N LEU A 10 13.46 -7.33 2.86
CA LEU A 10 13.22 -6.16 2.02
C LEU A 10 14.16 -5.00 2.34
N CYS A 11 14.33 -4.68 3.63
CA CYS A 11 15.20 -3.60 4.07
C CYS A 11 16.68 -3.88 3.81
N LYS A 12 17.16 -5.10 4.05
CA LYS A 12 18.54 -5.49 3.75
C LYS A 12 18.88 -5.38 2.27
N ARG A 13 17.95 -5.78 1.39
CA ARG A 13 18.12 -5.64 -0.06
C ARG A 13 18.14 -4.18 -0.49
N SER A 14 17.31 -3.34 0.14
CA SER A 14 17.15 -1.94 -0.22
C SER A 14 18.24 -1.03 0.32
N MET A 15 18.77 -1.36 1.50
CA MET A 15 19.74 -0.56 2.26
C MET A 15 20.84 -1.48 2.83
N PRO A 16 21.75 -2.01 1.98
CA PRO A 16 22.74 -3.03 2.39
C PRO A 16 23.74 -2.54 3.46
N ASP A 17 23.98 -1.24 3.52
CA ASP A 17 24.92 -0.64 4.49
C ASP A 17 24.32 -0.49 5.89
N ILE A 18 23.02 -0.77 6.07
CA ILE A 18 22.33 -0.66 7.35
C ILE A 18 22.18 -2.05 7.98
N LYS A 19 22.63 -2.19 9.24
CA LYS A 19 22.41 -3.40 10.03
C LYS A 19 20.99 -3.40 10.60
N PHE A 20 20.18 -4.38 10.19
CA PHE A 20 18.82 -4.58 10.69
C PHE A 20 18.78 -5.74 11.69
N LEU A 21 18.12 -5.54 12.82
CA LEU A 21 18.02 -6.45 13.95
C LEU A 21 16.56 -6.86 14.18
N PRO A 22 16.29 -8.17 14.43
CA PRO A 22 14.92 -8.68 14.53
C PRO A 22 14.25 -8.46 15.88
N ASP A 23 15.02 -8.28 16.95
CA ASP A 23 14.50 -8.23 18.33
C ASP A 23 15.39 -7.42 19.27
N GLU A 24 14.88 -7.13 20.47
CA GLU A 24 15.60 -6.40 21.51
C GLU A 24 16.81 -7.15 22.05
N ASN A 25 16.82 -8.47 22.03
CA ASN A 25 17.97 -9.25 22.54
C ASN A 25 19.15 -9.13 21.56
N ALA A 26 18.88 -9.06 20.26
CA ALA A 26 19.90 -8.74 19.27
C ALA A 26 20.42 -7.31 19.48
N LEU A 27 19.54 -6.35 19.76
CA LEU A 27 19.91 -4.95 20.00
C LEU A 27 20.80 -4.80 21.24
N LYS A 28 20.52 -5.50 22.34
CA LYS A 28 21.32 -5.45 23.58
C LYS A 28 22.77 -5.93 23.42
N LYS A 29 23.06 -6.66 22.36
CA LYS A 29 24.43 -7.13 22.04
C LYS A 29 25.24 -6.14 21.20
N GLU A 30 24.61 -5.07 20.74
CA GLU A 30 25.24 -4.05 19.91
C GLU A 30 25.81 -2.92 20.77
N ILE A 31 26.95 -2.41 20.33
CA ILE A 31 27.57 -1.20 20.91
C ILE A 31 27.19 -0.03 19.99
N PHE A 32 26.65 1.03 20.57
CA PHE A 32 26.30 2.25 19.85
C PHE A 32 26.47 3.48 20.76
N ASP A 33 26.84 4.60 20.16
CA ASP A 33 27.04 5.87 20.87
C ASP A 33 25.73 6.60 21.13
N TYR A 34 24.76 6.45 20.21
CA TYR A 34 23.46 7.12 20.26
C TYR A 34 22.33 6.18 19.99
N HIS A 35 21.19 6.45 20.60
CA HIS A 35 19.95 5.71 20.41
C HIS A 35 18.79 6.69 20.26
N SER A 36 17.92 6.46 19.30
CA SER A 36 16.70 7.24 19.10
C SER A 36 15.57 6.36 18.54
N PRO A 37 14.33 6.50 19.04
CA PRO A 37 13.18 5.91 18.39
C PRO A 37 13.07 6.45 16.95
N MET A 38 12.77 5.57 15.98
CA MET A 38 12.65 5.96 14.57
C MET A 38 11.60 7.06 14.37
N GLY A 39 10.48 7.00 15.09
CA GLY A 39 9.44 8.04 15.04
C GLY A 39 9.87 9.43 15.54
N SER A 40 11.02 9.54 16.23
CA SER A 40 11.57 10.83 16.67
C SER A 40 12.49 11.46 15.64
N LEU A 41 12.99 10.70 14.65
CA LEU A 41 13.91 11.21 13.62
C LEU A 41 13.32 12.37 12.77
N PRO A 42 12.03 12.36 12.40
CA PRO A 42 11.45 13.47 11.68
C PRO A 42 11.60 14.81 12.41
N ARG A 43 11.58 14.80 13.74
CA ARG A 43 11.79 16.02 14.55
C ARG A 43 13.15 16.67 14.29
N LEU A 44 14.16 15.89 13.89
CA LEU A 44 15.49 16.38 13.58
C LEU A 44 15.65 16.76 12.09
N PHE A 45 14.93 16.09 11.20
CA PHE A 45 15.19 16.14 9.77
C PHE A 45 14.01 16.63 8.91
N ARG A 46 12.84 16.92 9.52
CA ARG A 46 11.59 17.28 8.83
C ARG A 46 10.85 18.39 9.57
N ASN A 47 11.46 19.57 9.67
CA ASN A 47 10.94 20.72 10.42
C ASN A 47 10.10 21.67 9.54
N SER A 48 10.16 21.52 8.23
CA SER A 48 9.39 22.28 7.24
C SER A 48 9.01 21.43 6.04
N GLU A 49 8.05 21.86 5.23
CA GLU A 49 7.69 21.17 3.98
C GLU A 49 8.88 21.05 3.02
N LYS A 50 9.77 22.04 2.97
CA LYS A 50 10.98 22.02 2.14
C LYS A 50 11.94 20.87 2.45
N ASP A 51 11.89 20.34 3.67
CA ASP A 51 12.72 19.19 4.05
C ASP A 51 12.24 17.89 3.39
N PHE A 52 11.04 17.90 2.81
CA PHE A 52 10.49 16.78 2.05
C PHE A 52 10.82 16.86 0.55
N ASP A 53 11.34 17.96 0.02
CA ASP A 53 11.74 18.10 -1.40
C ASP A 53 12.80 17.08 -1.80
N ARG A 54 13.52 16.52 -0.82
CA ARG A 54 14.56 15.49 -1.00
C ARG A 54 14.04 14.06 -0.86
N VAL A 55 12.73 13.86 -0.72
CA VAL A 55 12.17 12.51 -0.62
C VAL A 55 12.35 11.79 -1.95
N ILE A 56 13.08 10.68 -1.90
CA ILE A 56 13.34 9.84 -3.07
C ILE A 56 12.09 9.01 -3.35
N ARG A 57 11.63 9.04 -4.60
CA ARG A 57 10.58 8.13 -5.06
C ARG A 57 11.14 6.70 -5.12
N GLY A 58 10.61 5.81 -4.28
CA GLY A 58 10.99 4.40 -4.27
C GLY A 58 12.37 4.15 -3.61
N TYR A 59 12.40 4.11 -2.28
CA TYR A 59 13.60 3.76 -1.52
C TYR A 59 13.67 2.29 -1.08
N LEU A 60 12.57 1.54 -1.20
CA LEU A 60 12.56 0.09 -1.09
C LEU A 60 12.59 -0.58 -2.46
N LYS A 61 13.15 -1.78 -2.53
CA LYS A 61 13.30 -2.55 -3.77
C LYS A 61 12.73 -3.96 -3.57
N ALA A 62 11.70 -4.31 -4.32
CA ALA A 62 11.17 -5.66 -4.35
C ALA A 62 12.21 -6.67 -4.90
N ASP A 63 12.04 -7.94 -4.57
CA ASP A 63 12.87 -9.01 -5.15
C ASP A 63 12.46 -9.25 -6.61
N PRO A 64 13.34 -8.99 -7.60
CA PRO A 64 13.00 -9.11 -9.01
C PRO A 64 12.64 -10.54 -9.41
N LYS A 65 13.24 -11.56 -8.76
CA LYS A 65 12.90 -12.96 -9.03
C LYS A 65 11.49 -13.30 -8.57
N ARG A 66 11.11 -12.82 -7.38
CA ARG A 66 9.74 -13.01 -6.89
C ARG A 66 8.72 -12.25 -7.75
N VAL A 67 9.07 -11.07 -8.24
CA VAL A 67 8.23 -10.29 -9.16
C VAL A 67 7.93 -11.10 -10.44
N GLU A 68 8.95 -11.71 -11.05
CA GLU A 68 8.77 -12.55 -12.25
C GLU A 68 7.90 -13.78 -11.95
N LEU A 69 8.18 -14.51 -10.87
CA LEU A 69 7.40 -15.68 -10.46
C LEU A 69 5.91 -15.34 -10.23
N ILE A 70 5.62 -14.23 -9.54
CA ILE A 70 4.26 -13.79 -9.30
C ILE A 70 3.57 -13.37 -10.60
N ARG A 71 4.29 -12.69 -11.51
CA ARG A 71 3.76 -12.29 -12.82
C ARG A 71 3.35 -13.49 -13.65
N ASP A 72 4.17 -14.56 -13.62
CA ASP A 72 3.88 -15.81 -14.32
C ASP A 72 2.73 -16.58 -13.63
N GLU A 73 2.75 -16.73 -12.31
CA GLU A 73 1.68 -17.38 -11.52
C GLU A 73 0.31 -16.80 -11.82
N LEU A 74 0.21 -15.48 -11.87
CA LEU A 74 -1.06 -14.77 -12.10
C LEU A 74 -1.38 -14.52 -13.58
N GLY A 75 -0.51 -14.92 -14.51
CA GLY A 75 -0.70 -14.73 -15.95
C GLY A 75 -0.87 -13.26 -16.34
N LEU A 76 -0.02 -12.36 -15.83
CA LEU A 76 -0.16 -10.90 -15.96
C LEU A 76 0.51 -10.30 -17.20
N LYS A 77 1.16 -11.11 -18.03
CA LYS A 77 1.87 -10.61 -19.22
C LYS A 77 0.94 -9.88 -20.18
N GLY A 78 1.27 -8.62 -20.49
CA GLY A 78 0.51 -7.77 -21.40
C GLY A 78 -0.81 -7.24 -20.84
N LYS A 79 -1.08 -7.43 -19.56
CA LYS A 79 -2.29 -6.93 -18.89
C LYS A 79 -2.00 -5.62 -18.15
N LYS A 80 -3.03 -4.79 -18.04
CA LYS A 80 -3.05 -3.65 -17.11
C LYS A 80 -3.52 -4.14 -15.75
N VAL A 81 -2.66 -4.00 -14.74
CA VAL A 81 -2.87 -4.61 -13.41
C VAL A 81 -3.11 -3.55 -12.36
N VAL A 82 -4.22 -3.68 -11.63
CA VAL A 82 -4.56 -2.81 -10.50
C VAL A 82 -4.63 -3.64 -9.22
N GLY A 83 -3.73 -3.38 -8.29
CA GLY A 83 -3.73 -3.99 -6.96
C GLY A 83 -4.74 -3.28 -6.05
N ILE A 84 -5.57 -4.03 -5.33
CA ILE A 84 -6.60 -3.45 -4.46
C ILE A 84 -6.51 -3.92 -3.01
N SER A 85 -6.73 -2.98 -2.06
CA SER A 85 -6.90 -3.28 -0.64
C SER A 85 -7.92 -2.31 -0.02
N TRP A 86 -8.94 -2.84 0.66
CA TRP A 86 -10.15 -2.07 1.00
C TRP A 86 -10.46 -1.99 2.48
N LYS A 87 -9.75 -2.74 3.33
CA LYS A 87 -9.98 -2.79 4.77
C LYS A 87 -8.73 -2.51 5.58
N SER A 88 -8.96 -1.97 6.79
CA SER A 88 -7.94 -1.87 7.83
C SER A 88 -8.44 -2.61 9.06
N PHE A 89 -7.77 -3.70 9.45
CA PHE A 89 -8.13 -4.47 10.66
C PHE A 89 -7.53 -3.88 11.95
N ASN A 90 -6.56 -3.00 11.82
CA ASN A 90 -5.78 -2.49 12.95
C ASN A 90 -6.17 -1.04 13.30
N SER A 91 -7.44 -0.78 13.57
CA SER A 91 -7.89 0.53 14.05
C SER A 91 -8.94 0.39 15.15
N LEU A 92 -8.98 1.37 16.06
CA LEU A 92 -10.03 1.48 17.08
C LEU A 92 -11.45 1.62 16.47
N ASN A 93 -11.52 2.01 15.20
CA ASN A 93 -12.76 2.14 14.43
C ASN A 93 -12.52 1.68 12.96
N PRO A 94 -12.37 0.37 12.71
CA PRO A 94 -12.06 -0.15 11.37
C PRO A 94 -13.12 0.23 10.33
N GLN A 95 -14.41 0.25 10.71
CA GLN A 95 -15.52 0.61 9.83
C GLN A 95 -15.42 2.03 9.23
N LYS A 96 -14.80 2.97 9.96
CA LYS A 96 -14.64 4.36 9.47
C LYS A 96 -13.58 4.51 8.40
N LYS A 97 -12.65 3.54 8.29
CA LYS A 97 -11.52 3.56 7.36
C LYS A 97 -11.60 2.49 6.27
N SER A 98 -12.65 1.71 6.26
CA SER A 98 -12.82 0.58 5.35
C SER A 98 -14.02 0.78 4.43
N LEU A 99 -13.90 0.24 3.21
CA LEU A 99 -15.02 0.04 2.29
C LEU A 99 -15.36 -1.45 2.28
N ALA A 100 -16.56 -1.80 1.79
CA ALA A 100 -16.84 -3.15 1.37
C ALA A 100 -16.28 -3.37 -0.04
N LEU A 101 -15.84 -4.59 -0.36
CA LEU A 101 -15.32 -4.87 -1.70
C LEU A 101 -16.36 -4.57 -2.80
N ILE A 102 -17.65 -4.74 -2.49
CA ILE A 102 -18.74 -4.44 -3.43
C ILE A 102 -18.79 -2.96 -3.84
N ASP A 103 -18.33 -2.04 -3.01
CA ASP A 103 -18.26 -0.62 -3.34
C ASP A 103 -17.29 -0.34 -4.51
N PHE A 104 -16.34 -1.23 -4.73
CA PHE A 104 -15.37 -1.17 -5.83
C PHE A 104 -15.97 -1.55 -7.20
N LYS A 105 -17.16 -2.19 -7.24
CA LYS A 105 -17.85 -2.50 -8.49
C LYS A 105 -17.93 -1.27 -9.40
N LYS A 106 -18.48 -0.17 -8.86
CA LYS A 106 -18.68 1.07 -9.63
C LYS A 106 -17.38 1.73 -10.08
N ILE A 107 -16.26 1.40 -9.43
CA ILE A 107 -14.94 1.93 -9.78
C ILE A 107 -14.41 1.18 -11.01
N PHE A 108 -14.55 -0.15 -11.05
CA PHE A 108 -13.83 -1.01 -11.99
C PHE A 108 -14.70 -1.62 -13.10
N GLU A 109 -16.06 -1.54 -13.00
CA GLU A 109 -16.92 -2.12 -14.02
C GLU A 109 -16.62 -1.55 -15.41
N SER A 110 -16.61 -2.42 -16.43
CA SER A 110 -16.37 -2.08 -17.82
C SER A 110 -14.98 -1.51 -18.16
N LEU A 111 -13.99 -1.64 -17.25
CA LEU A 111 -12.61 -1.31 -17.54
C LEU A 111 -11.85 -2.57 -17.99
N ASN A 112 -10.93 -2.41 -18.95
CA ASN A 112 -10.06 -3.49 -19.41
C ASN A 112 -8.83 -3.61 -18.52
N ILE A 113 -9.03 -4.01 -17.27
CA ILE A 113 -7.99 -4.16 -16.24
C ILE A 113 -8.08 -5.51 -15.55
N THR A 114 -6.99 -5.93 -14.96
CA THR A 114 -6.91 -7.13 -14.10
C THR A 114 -6.75 -6.68 -12.66
N LEU A 115 -7.67 -7.09 -11.77
CA LEU A 115 -7.59 -6.80 -10.35
C LEU A 115 -6.78 -7.87 -9.62
N VAL A 116 -5.90 -7.44 -8.72
CA VAL A 116 -5.08 -8.30 -7.87
C VAL A 116 -5.32 -7.96 -6.39
N ASN A 117 -5.55 -9.00 -5.60
CA ASN A 117 -5.77 -8.88 -4.16
C ASN A 117 -4.47 -8.53 -3.41
N LEU A 118 -4.42 -7.34 -2.83
CA LEU A 118 -3.38 -6.90 -1.89
C LEU A 118 -3.92 -6.82 -0.44
N GLN A 119 -5.19 -7.19 -0.22
CA GLN A 119 -5.81 -7.16 1.09
C GLN A 119 -5.30 -8.32 1.93
N TYR A 120 -4.88 -8.05 3.15
CA TYR A 120 -4.49 -9.05 4.15
C TYR A 120 -5.70 -9.56 4.95
N GLY A 121 -5.52 -10.72 5.59
CA GLY A 121 -6.56 -11.41 6.37
C GLY A 121 -7.44 -12.31 5.49
N ASP A 122 -8.39 -13.01 6.13
CA ASP A 122 -9.32 -13.89 5.42
C ASP A 122 -10.39 -13.05 4.69
N VAL A 123 -10.28 -12.97 3.38
CA VAL A 123 -11.19 -12.26 2.48
C VAL A 123 -11.76 -13.15 1.37
N ASP A 124 -11.49 -14.43 1.39
CA ASP A 124 -11.87 -15.38 0.34
C ASP A 124 -13.37 -15.40 0.08
N LYS A 125 -14.16 -15.38 1.15
CA LYS A 125 -15.62 -15.34 1.02
C LYS A 125 -16.09 -14.07 0.31
N GLU A 126 -15.54 -12.91 0.70
CA GLU A 126 -15.90 -11.61 0.13
C GLU A 126 -15.52 -11.52 -1.34
N ILE A 127 -14.34 -12.03 -1.72
CA ILE A 127 -13.89 -12.07 -3.13
C ILE A 127 -14.79 -12.97 -3.97
N ARG A 128 -15.18 -14.16 -3.46
CA ARG A 128 -16.12 -15.04 -4.17
C ARG A 128 -17.49 -14.42 -4.35
N GLU A 129 -18.02 -13.77 -3.31
CA GLU A 129 -19.31 -13.06 -3.37
C GLU A 129 -19.24 -11.91 -4.36
N PHE A 130 -18.18 -11.12 -4.34
CA PHE A 130 -17.94 -10.03 -5.29
C PHE A 130 -17.95 -10.52 -6.75
N LYS A 131 -17.20 -11.59 -7.05
CA LYS A 131 -17.20 -12.20 -8.39
C LYS A 131 -18.57 -12.66 -8.81
N LYS A 132 -19.32 -13.32 -7.90
CA LYS A 132 -20.69 -13.80 -8.16
C LYS A 132 -21.66 -12.66 -8.47
N GLU A 133 -21.57 -11.55 -7.75
CA GLU A 133 -22.51 -10.43 -7.89
C GLU A 133 -22.16 -9.49 -9.05
N THR A 134 -20.88 -9.38 -9.39
CA THR A 134 -20.42 -8.36 -10.33
C THR A 134 -19.89 -8.91 -11.65
N GLY A 135 -19.52 -10.19 -11.68
CA GLY A 135 -18.76 -10.80 -12.77
C GLY A 135 -17.29 -10.38 -12.82
N ILE A 136 -16.84 -9.47 -11.95
CA ILE A 136 -15.46 -8.98 -11.89
C ILE A 136 -14.62 -9.95 -11.08
N GLU A 137 -13.50 -10.39 -11.64
CA GLU A 137 -12.55 -11.26 -10.95
C GLU A 137 -11.47 -10.46 -10.23
N VAL A 138 -11.13 -10.88 -9.00
CA VAL A 138 -9.99 -10.41 -8.25
C VAL A 138 -9.03 -11.57 -8.07
N LEU A 139 -7.87 -11.51 -8.73
CA LEU A 139 -6.86 -12.56 -8.67
C LEU A 139 -6.19 -12.59 -7.30
N GLN A 140 -5.93 -13.77 -6.79
CA GLN A 140 -5.21 -14.01 -5.54
C GLN A 140 -3.90 -14.75 -5.83
N CYS A 141 -2.80 -14.27 -5.30
CA CYS A 141 -1.50 -14.92 -5.39
C CYS A 141 -1.39 -15.96 -4.28
N GLY A 142 -1.35 -17.24 -4.64
CA GLY A 142 -1.27 -18.35 -3.66
C GLY A 142 0.10 -18.45 -2.99
N SER A 143 1.14 -17.94 -3.62
CA SER A 143 2.52 -18.00 -3.11
C SER A 143 2.88 -16.85 -2.15
N VAL A 144 1.95 -15.90 -1.88
CA VAL A 144 2.18 -14.74 -1.01
C VAL A 144 1.13 -14.65 0.09
N ASP A 145 1.59 -14.63 1.34
CA ASP A 145 0.76 -14.21 2.48
C ASP A 145 0.85 -12.67 2.63
N ASN A 146 -0.24 -11.98 2.29
CA ASN A 146 -0.30 -10.52 2.33
C ASN A 146 -0.15 -9.92 3.75
N ARG A 147 -0.18 -10.74 4.81
CA ARG A 147 -0.01 -10.32 6.20
C ARG A 147 1.39 -10.59 6.72
N ASP A 148 1.87 -11.81 6.54
CA ASP A 148 3.06 -12.28 7.23
C ASP A 148 4.30 -12.31 6.31
N ASP A 149 4.13 -12.26 4.99
CA ASP A 149 5.20 -12.17 3.99
C ASP A 149 5.26 -10.76 3.36
N LEU A 150 5.80 -9.79 4.10
CA LEU A 150 5.89 -8.41 3.60
C LEU A 150 6.87 -8.25 2.42
N ASP A 151 7.84 -9.13 2.27
CA ASP A 151 8.74 -9.14 1.12
C ASP A 151 8.02 -9.68 -0.14
N GLY A 152 7.17 -10.69 0.03
CA GLY A 152 6.26 -11.16 -1.02
C GLY A 152 5.21 -10.14 -1.40
N LEU A 153 4.60 -9.48 -0.42
CA LEU A 153 3.66 -8.38 -0.68
C LEU A 153 4.33 -7.23 -1.45
N ALA A 154 5.60 -6.91 -1.15
CA ALA A 154 6.36 -5.92 -1.92
C ALA A 154 6.52 -6.35 -3.39
N ALA A 155 6.81 -7.63 -3.66
CA ALA A 155 6.89 -8.15 -5.02
C ALA A 155 5.51 -8.18 -5.72
N LEU A 156 4.44 -8.50 -4.98
CA LEU A 156 3.07 -8.47 -5.50
C LEU A 156 2.59 -7.03 -5.80
N ILE A 157 3.00 -6.04 -5.02
CA ILE A 157 2.78 -4.62 -5.33
C ILE A 157 3.55 -4.23 -6.60
N GLU A 158 4.77 -4.73 -6.77
CA GLU A 158 5.63 -4.38 -7.91
C GLU A 158 5.06 -4.87 -9.24
N VAL A 159 4.32 -5.97 -9.31
CA VAL A 159 3.65 -6.42 -10.55
C VAL A 159 2.46 -5.56 -10.97
N CYS A 160 1.94 -4.71 -10.08
CA CYS A 160 0.82 -3.83 -10.37
C CYS A 160 1.28 -2.57 -11.12
N ASP A 161 0.47 -2.08 -12.07
CA ASP A 161 0.66 -0.76 -12.70
C ASP A 161 0.19 0.37 -11.76
N LEU A 162 -0.86 0.09 -10.98
CA LEU A 162 -1.48 1.00 -10.02
C LEU A 162 -1.90 0.23 -8.77
N VAL A 163 -1.80 0.86 -7.61
CA VAL A 163 -2.42 0.38 -6.37
C VAL A 163 -3.57 1.31 -5.97
N VAL A 164 -4.73 0.75 -5.66
CA VAL A 164 -5.88 1.48 -5.10
C VAL A 164 -6.21 0.90 -3.73
N SER A 165 -6.05 1.70 -2.69
CA SER A 165 -6.21 1.18 -1.32
C SER A 165 -6.73 2.23 -0.34
N THR A 166 -7.40 1.74 0.71
CA THR A 166 -7.64 2.53 1.92
C THR A 166 -6.35 2.71 2.73
N SER A 167 -6.37 3.61 3.73
CA SER A 167 -5.20 3.88 4.58
C SER A 167 -4.85 2.69 5.48
N ASN A 168 -3.99 1.80 5.00
CA ASN A 168 -3.45 0.63 5.70
C ASN A 168 -1.96 0.43 5.36
N VAL A 169 -1.35 -0.69 5.78
CA VAL A 169 0.08 -0.97 5.56
C VAL A 169 0.46 -1.05 4.07
N THR A 170 -0.45 -1.53 3.23
CA THR A 170 -0.21 -1.70 1.78
C THR A 170 0.21 -0.40 1.10
N ILE A 171 -0.46 0.73 1.43
CA ILE A 171 -0.10 2.02 0.83
C ILE A 171 1.26 2.55 1.27
N HIS A 172 1.66 2.29 2.52
CA HIS A 172 2.99 2.68 2.99
C HIS A 172 4.08 1.88 2.29
N LEU A 173 3.84 0.59 2.08
CA LEU A 173 4.76 -0.27 1.34
C LEU A 173 4.81 0.13 -0.14
N ALA A 174 3.66 0.37 -0.78
CA ALA A 174 3.58 0.83 -2.17
C ALA A 174 4.28 2.20 -2.37
N GLY A 175 4.06 3.15 -1.46
CA GLY A 175 4.74 4.44 -1.48
C GLY A 175 6.25 4.32 -1.30
N ALA A 176 6.72 3.46 -0.40
CA ALA A 176 8.14 3.20 -0.18
C ALA A 176 8.81 2.51 -1.38
N LEU A 177 8.07 1.70 -2.14
CA LEU A 177 8.51 1.13 -3.43
C LEU A 177 8.44 2.15 -4.59
N GLY A 178 7.82 3.32 -4.38
CA GLY A 178 7.62 4.32 -5.42
C GLY A 178 6.53 3.97 -6.43
N LYS A 179 5.67 3.00 -6.09
CA LYS A 179 4.55 2.55 -6.91
C LYS A 179 3.46 3.63 -6.96
N GLU A 180 2.93 3.90 -8.15
CA GLU A 180 1.76 4.77 -8.27
C GLU A 180 0.61 4.20 -7.44
N THR A 181 0.10 5.02 -6.52
CA THR A 181 -0.89 4.56 -5.55
C THR A 181 -1.96 5.62 -5.32
N TRP A 182 -3.21 5.25 -5.46
CA TRP A 182 -4.37 6.08 -5.20
C TRP A 182 -5.00 5.69 -3.87
N VAL A 183 -4.96 6.63 -2.94
CA VAL A 183 -5.29 6.40 -1.53
C VAL A 183 -6.67 6.93 -1.20
N LEU A 184 -7.56 6.07 -0.73
CA LEU A 184 -8.89 6.40 -0.27
C LEU A 184 -8.84 6.77 1.22
N LEU A 185 -9.03 8.04 1.55
CA LEU A 185 -8.93 8.57 2.89
C LEU A 185 -10.29 8.89 3.50
N PRO A 186 -10.52 8.51 4.77
CA PRO A 186 -11.69 8.98 5.51
C PRO A 186 -11.63 10.49 5.73
N TYR A 187 -12.75 11.10 6.10
CA TYR A 187 -12.82 12.53 6.44
C TYR A 187 -11.79 12.90 7.51
N ALA A 188 -11.73 12.16 8.61
CA ALA A 188 -10.70 12.30 9.65
C ALA A 188 -9.59 11.26 9.41
N ALA A 189 -8.65 11.59 8.54
CA ALA A 189 -7.48 10.78 8.26
C ALA A 189 -6.38 10.97 9.32
N ASN A 190 -5.38 10.07 9.34
CA ASN A 190 -4.22 10.20 10.22
C ASN A 190 -3.40 11.47 9.87
N PHE A 191 -2.71 12.01 10.86
CA PHE A 191 -1.98 13.30 10.76
C PHE A 191 -0.91 13.33 9.65
N TRP A 192 -0.29 12.20 9.28
CA TRP A 192 0.72 12.14 8.21
C TRP A 192 0.16 12.38 6.82
N TRP A 193 -1.17 12.31 6.63
CA TRP A 193 -1.82 12.68 5.37
C TRP A 193 -2.11 14.18 5.27
N LEU A 194 -1.82 14.95 6.30
CA LEU A 194 -2.13 16.38 6.44
C LEU A 194 -3.59 16.72 6.08
N LEU A 195 -3.90 18.00 5.96
CA LEU A 195 -5.21 18.49 5.54
C LEU A 195 -5.12 19.11 4.14
N ASP A 196 -6.24 19.14 3.43
CA ASP A 196 -6.44 19.89 2.18
C ASP A 196 -5.41 19.62 1.07
N ARG A 197 -4.85 18.37 1.02
CA ARG A 197 -3.90 17.96 0.00
C ARG A 197 -4.42 16.77 -0.79
N THR A 198 -4.05 16.74 -2.07
CA THR A 198 -4.30 15.62 -2.98
C THR A 198 -3.03 14.79 -3.28
N ASP A 199 -1.91 15.19 -2.71
CA ASP A 199 -0.59 14.52 -2.78
C ASP A 199 -0.09 14.16 -1.38
N SER A 200 0.98 13.38 -1.31
CA SER A 200 1.65 13.03 -0.06
C SER A 200 3.07 13.58 -0.03
N ILE A 201 3.43 14.30 1.04
CA ILE A 201 4.80 14.77 1.25
C ILE A 201 5.76 13.63 1.59
N TRP A 202 5.23 12.50 2.12
CA TRP A 202 6.02 11.32 2.48
C TRP A 202 6.32 10.39 1.30
N TYR A 203 5.40 10.36 0.32
CA TYR A 203 5.47 9.43 -0.80
C TYR A 203 5.04 10.14 -2.09
N PRO A 204 5.99 10.63 -2.92
CA PRO A 204 5.66 11.40 -4.13
C PRO A 204 4.82 10.64 -5.17
N SER A 205 4.73 9.31 -5.04
CA SER A 205 3.95 8.46 -5.93
C SER A 205 2.47 8.29 -5.52
N LEU A 206 2.05 8.92 -4.43
CA LEU A 206 0.68 8.78 -3.91
C LEU A 206 -0.20 9.95 -4.32
N LYS A 207 -1.41 9.62 -4.78
CA LYS A 207 -2.53 10.54 -4.98
C LYS A 207 -3.61 10.28 -3.94
N LEU A 208 -4.07 11.32 -3.25
CA LEU A 208 -5.00 11.22 -2.12
C LEU A 208 -6.41 11.60 -2.55
N TYR A 209 -7.37 10.69 -2.34
CA TYR A 209 -8.80 10.91 -2.50
C TYR A 209 -9.44 10.95 -1.12
N ARG A 210 -9.87 12.13 -0.67
CA ARG A 210 -10.35 12.38 0.68
C ARG A 210 -11.86 12.57 0.71
N GLN A 211 -12.54 11.97 1.71
CA GLN A 211 -13.93 12.26 1.98
C GLN A 211 -14.15 13.75 2.30
N LYS A 212 -15.10 14.37 1.61
CA LYS A 212 -15.51 15.76 1.86
C LYS A 212 -16.47 15.87 3.06
N LYS A 213 -17.16 14.79 3.40
CA LYS A 213 -18.04 14.65 4.55
C LYS A 213 -17.86 13.28 5.17
N PHE A 214 -18.08 13.17 6.46
CA PHE A 214 -17.97 11.91 7.18
C PHE A 214 -18.87 10.82 6.57
N GLY A 215 -18.25 9.68 6.21
CA GLY A 215 -18.94 8.53 5.62
C GLY A 215 -19.24 8.64 4.11
N ASP A 216 -18.88 9.74 3.44
CA ASP A 216 -19.11 9.92 2.01
C ASP A 216 -18.04 9.24 1.15
N TRP A 217 -18.11 7.93 1.10
CA TRP A 217 -17.28 7.14 0.18
C TRP A 217 -17.73 7.24 -1.27
N LYS A 218 -19.02 7.59 -1.50
CA LYS A 218 -19.59 7.65 -2.86
C LYS A 218 -18.93 8.73 -3.72
N SER A 219 -18.67 9.91 -3.18
CA SER A 219 -17.98 10.96 -3.93
C SER A 219 -16.57 10.54 -4.32
N ILE A 220 -15.82 9.91 -3.40
CA ILE A 220 -14.47 9.41 -3.67
C ILE A 220 -14.47 8.36 -4.78
N THR A 221 -15.39 7.40 -4.74
CA THR A 221 -15.45 6.34 -5.76
C THR A 221 -15.76 6.89 -7.14
N LEU A 222 -16.55 7.95 -7.23
CA LEU A 222 -16.85 8.64 -8.50
C LEU A 222 -15.61 9.38 -9.03
N ASP A 223 -14.95 10.17 -8.20
CA ASP A 223 -13.74 10.91 -8.58
C ASP A 223 -12.64 9.95 -9.05
N LEU A 224 -12.44 8.86 -8.31
CA LEU A 224 -11.45 7.83 -8.64
C LEU A 224 -11.79 7.13 -9.96
N ARG A 225 -13.08 6.79 -10.21
CA ARG A 225 -13.50 6.22 -11.48
C ARG A 225 -13.21 7.15 -12.67
N GLN A 226 -13.51 8.43 -12.55
CA GLN A 226 -13.23 9.39 -13.61
C GLN A 226 -11.75 9.42 -13.98
N ASP A 227 -10.87 9.37 -12.98
CA ASP A 227 -9.43 9.36 -13.22
C ASP A 227 -8.95 8.01 -13.78
N LEU A 228 -9.53 6.88 -13.37
CA LEU A 228 -9.23 5.57 -13.96
C LEU A 228 -9.59 5.52 -15.43
N VAL A 229 -10.78 5.98 -15.80
CA VAL A 229 -11.22 6.02 -17.20
C VAL A 229 -10.27 6.85 -18.06
N LYS A 230 -9.76 7.98 -17.55
CA LYS A 230 -8.80 8.82 -18.29
C LYS A 230 -7.43 8.16 -18.50
N ASN A 231 -7.00 7.30 -17.55
CA ASN A 231 -5.63 6.76 -17.55
C ASN A 231 -5.55 5.31 -18.08
N PHE A 232 -6.68 4.59 -18.13
CA PHE A 232 -6.71 3.14 -18.43
C PHE A 232 -7.67 2.74 -19.55
N ASN A 233 -8.29 3.70 -20.23
CA ASN A 233 -9.06 3.46 -21.47
C ASN A 233 -8.29 3.87 -22.72
#